data_ab3aa8ac9a63c9f64387510ce59d010e
#
_entry.id   ab3aa8ac9a63c9f64387510ce59d010e
#
_cell.length_a   1.000
_cell.length_b   1.000
_cell.length_c   1.000
_cell.angle_alpha   90.00
_cell.angle_beta   90.00
_cell.angle_gamma   90.00
#
_symmetry.space_group_name_H-M   'P 1'
#
loop_
_entity.id
_entity.type
_entity.pdbx_description
1 polymer ?
#
loop_
_entity_poly.entity_id
_entity_poly.type
_entity_poly.pdbx_seq_one_letter_code
_entity_poly.pdbx_strand_id
1 'polypeptide(L)'
;TYNVGLDYGFLDDRITGSIEYHIRETKDLINFIPVPAGTNLTNFINTNVGDLENRGVEFSINAIPVRKQDFSWDIGFNVTANENKITRLTATDDPSYLGVLTGGISGGVGNTIQIHSVGFPANSFLVYEQVYAENGQPIEGLYVDRDGDGQITADDQYRFKKPAPDVFFGLTTNVTYKNFDLSLAGRASIGNYVYNNVQSNNAFYDRLFHPTLYLLNVQSDINEIGFDTPEYFSDHFIQDGSFLRLDHITLSYTFNEVFKKSGNLRVYGTLQNPLLISNYTGLDPEVFGGIDSNIYPRSRTILFGVNANF
;
A
#
# COMPACT_ATOMS: atom_id res chain seq x y z
N THR A 1 14.54 10.87 16.59
CA THR A 1 13.94 11.59 15.47
C THR A 1 14.47 13.01 15.42
N TYR A 2 14.86 13.47 14.25
CA TYR A 2 15.15 14.87 13.94
C TYR A 2 14.07 15.34 12.98
N ASN A 3 13.49 16.51 13.26
CA ASN A 3 12.49 17.15 12.42
C ASN A 3 12.80 18.62 12.27
N VAL A 4 12.74 19.12 11.04
CA VAL A 4 12.85 20.55 10.72
C VAL A 4 11.65 20.91 9.86
N GLY A 5 10.88 21.88 10.32
CA GLY A 5 9.65 22.33 9.67
C GLY A 5 9.61 23.85 9.51
N LEU A 6 8.88 24.28 8.51
CA LEU A 6 8.52 25.67 8.25
C LEU A 6 7.02 25.77 8.02
N ASP A 7 6.34 26.50 8.91
CA ASP A 7 4.96 26.89 8.72
C ASP A 7 4.89 28.23 8.00
N TYR A 8 3.93 28.37 7.09
CA TYR A 8 3.75 29.60 6.35
C TYR A 8 2.29 30.01 6.24
N GLY A 9 2.07 31.32 6.16
CA GLY A 9 0.75 31.93 5.95
C GLY A 9 0.87 33.18 5.10
N PHE A 10 0.00 33.30 4.09
CA PHE A 10 -0.02 34.43 3.16
C PHE A 10 -1.45 34.92 2.92
N LEU A 11 -1.57 36.19 2.53
CA LEU A 11 -2.82 36.83 2.14
C LEU A 11 -3.90 36.75 3.24
N ASP A 12 -3.56 37.18 4.45
CA ASP A 12 -4.42 37.11 5.63
C ASP A 12 -4.96 35.68 5.86
N ASP A 13 -4.03 34.72 5.90
CA ASP A 13 -4.26 33.28 6.11
C ASP A 13 -5.16 32.59 5.06
N ARG A 14 -5.32 33.22 3.89
CA ARG A 14 -5.99 32.55 2.76
C ARG A 14 -5.17 31.42 2.14
N ILE A 15 -3.88 31.41 2.35
CA ILE A 15 -2.97 30.33 1.99
C ILE A 15 -2.12 30.05 3.21
N THR A 16 -2.25 28.84 3.76
CA THR A 16 -1.45 28.37 4.89
C THR A 16 -0.92 26.97 4.59
N GLY A 17 0.15 26.59 5.24
CA GLY A 17 0.68 25.24 5.10
C GLY A 17 1.99 25.04 5.84
N SER A 18 2.56 23.88 5.64
CA SER A 18 3.85 23.50 6.21
C SER A 18 4.72 22.75 5.19
N ILE A 19 6.02 22.83 5.40
CA ILE A 19 7.02 21.98 4.74
C ILE A 19 7.88 21.41 5.86
N GLU A 20 7.97 20.08 5.91
CA GLU A 20 8.71 19.38 6.95
C GLU A 20 9.65 18.37 6.35
N TYR A 21 10.82 18.22 6.96
CA TYR A 21 11.77 17.14 6.69
C TYR A 21 12.08 16.42 7.97
N HIS A 22 12.00 15.10 7.94
CA HIS A 22 12.31 14.29 9.11
C HIS A 22 13.28 13.15 8.80
N ILE A 23 14.10 12.80 9.81
CA ILE A 23 14.87 11.57 9.89
C ILE A 23 14.51 10.91 11.21
N ARG A 24 14.05 9.66 11.13
CA ARG A 24 13.77 8.82 12.29
C ARG A 24 14.66 7.58 12.26
N GLU A 25 15.53 7.46 13.22
CA GLU A 25 16.26 6.22 13.50
C GLU A 25 15.53 5.46 14.60
N THR A 26 15.26 4.19 14.37
CA THR A 26 14.76 3.24 15.35
C THR A 26 15.87 2.23 15.58
N LYS A 27 16.33 2.07 16.82
CA LYS A 27 17.45 1.21 17.21
C LYS A 27 16.97 0.11 18.13
N ASP A 28 17.78 -0.94 18.18
CA ASP A 28 17.61 -2.03 19.12
C ASP A 28 16.25 -2.73 19.00
N LEU A 29 15.72 -2.83 17.77
CA LEU A 29 14.55 -3.64 17.49
C LEU A 29 14.86 -5.10 17.79
N ILE A 30 13.90 -5.79 18.39
CA ILE A 30 14.01 -7.23 18.65
C ILE A 30 14.00 -7.98 17.32
N ASN A 31 15.03 -8.78 17.11
CA ASN A 31 15.17 -9.65 15.95
C ASN A 31 15.50 -11.08 16.39
N PHE A 32 15.02 -12.06 15.64
CA PHE A 32 15.33 -13.49 15.84
C PHE A 32 16.48 -13.86 14.91
N ILE A 33 17.69 -13.94 15.49
CA ILE A 33 18.92 -14.13 14.74
C ILE A 33 19.57 -15.49 15.02
N PRO A 34 20.30 -16.07 14.05
CA PRO A 34 21.11 -17.25 14.28
C PRO A 34 22.28 -16.92 15.23
N VAL A 35 22.67 -17.87 16.02
CA VAL A 35 23.86 -17.82 16.88
C VAL A 35 24.78 -18.98 16.56
N PRO A 36 26.11 -18.87 16.81
CA PRO A 36 27.03 -19.97 16.60
C PRO A 36 26.62 -21.23 17.36
N ALA A 37 26.79 -22.38 16.72
CA ALA A 37 26.45 -23.66 17.31
C ALA A 37 27.14 -23.87 18.67
N GLY A 38 26.39 -24.32 19.67
CA GLY A 38 26.89 -24.56 21.02
C GLY A 38 26.91 -23.35 21.95
N THR A 39 26.51 -22.17 21.48
CA THR A 39 26.43 -20.96 22.33
C THR A 39 25.10 -20.81 23.05
N ASN A 40 24.05 -21.48 22.57
CA ASN A 40 22.72 -21.50 23.15
C ASN A 40 22.08 -22.88 23.00
N LEU A 41 21.01 -23.17 23.76
CA LEU A 41 20.23 -24.41 23.63
C LEU A 41 19.53 -24.54 22.27
N THR A 42 19.27 -23.40 21.61
CA THR A 42 18.78 -23.35 20.22
C THR A 42 19.79 -22.59 19.38
N ASN A 43 19.78 -22.83 18.06
CA ASN A 43 20.65 -22.11 17.12
C ASN A 43 20.19 -20.68 16.84
N PHE A 44 19.15 -20.19 17.53
CA PHE A 44 18.57 -18.85 17.35
C PHE A 44 18.29 -18.21 18.70
N ILE A 45 18.31 -16.88 18.71
CA ILE A 45 18.00 -16.06 19.88
C ILE A 45 17.23 -14.81 19.49
N ASN A 46 16.26 -14.41 20.33
CA ASN A 46 15.65 -13.08 20.24
C ASN A 46 16.57 -12.07 20.94
N THR A 47 17.01 -11.06 20.23
CA THR A 47 17.89 -10.04 20.77
C THR A 47 17.67 -8.68 20.12
N ASN A 48 18.11 -7.63 20.78
CA ASN A 48 17.92 -6.24 20.36
C ASN A 48 19.06 -5.82 19.43
N VAL A 49 18.94 -6.14 18.14
CA VAL A 49 20.00 -5.89 17.14
C VAL A 49 19.50 -5.23 15.84
N GLY A 50 18.19 -5.02 15.71
CA GLY A 50 17.62 -4.43 14.51
C GLY A 50 17.67 -2.90 14.55
N ASP A 51 18.13 -2.27 13.49
CA ASP A 51 18.06 -0.83 13.30
C ASP A 51 17.37 -0.49 11.97
N LEU A 52 16.56 0.57 12.00
CA LEU A 52 15.76 1.04 10.89
C LEU A 52 15.84 2.55 10.79
N GLU A 53 15.97 3.06 9.57
CA GLU A 53 15.93 4.49 9.28
C GLU A 53 14.72 4.80 8.39
N ASN A 54 14.01 5.88 8.72
CA ASN A 54 13.02 6.50 7.87
C ASN A 54 13.39 7.95 7.62
N ARG A 55 13.33 8.39 6.37
CA ARG A 55 13.50 9.79 5.95
C ARG A 55 12.31 10.21 5.14
N GLY A 56 11.82 11.41 5.38
CA GLY A 56 10.67 11.86 4.63
C GLY A 56 10.59 13.36 4.51
N VAL A 57 9.88 13.78 3.46
CA VAL A 57 9.46 15.16 3.23
C VAL A 57 7.94 15.18 3.25
N GLU A 58 7.39 16.12 4.01
CA GLU A 58 5.97 16.36 4.08
C GLU A 58 5.68 17.81 3.65
N PHE A 59 4.68 17.97 2.81
CA PHE A 59 4.18 19.27 2.39
C PHE A 59 2.69 19.33 2.56
N SER A 60 2.19 20.42 3.14
CA SER A 60 0.77 20.69 3.24
C SER A 60 0.46 22.11 2.78
N ILE A 61 -0.69 22.25 2.15
CA ILE A 61 -1.25 23.56 1.79
C ILE A 61 -2.76 23.55 2.00
N ASN A 62 -3.26 24.58 2.66
CA ASN A 62 -4.67 24.91 2.70
C ASN A 62 -4.84 26.28 2.02
N ALA A 63 -5.77 26.38 1.09
CA ALA A 63 -6.01 27.59 0.33
C ALA A 63 -7.50 27.89 0.25
N ILE A 64 -7.83 29.18 0.29
CA ILE A 64 -9.15 29.73 0.00
C ILE A 64 -9.04 30.58 -1.26
N PRO A 65 -9.02 29.96 -2.47
CA PRO A 65 -8.81 30.69 -3.72
C PRO A 65 -9.87 31.78 -3.96
N VAL A 66 -11.11 31.47 -3.57
CA VAL A 66 -12.22 32.40 -3.72
C VAL A 66 -13.02 32.50 -2.43
N ARG A 67 -13.21 33.71 -1.94
CA ARG A 67 -14.09 34.06 -0.81
C ARG A 67 -14.91 35.28 -1.16
N LYS A 68 -16.19 35.09 -1.47
CA LYS A 68 -17.18 36.12 -1.77
C LYS A 68 -18.42 35.90 -0.90
N GLN A 69 -19.33 36.86 -0.88
CA GLN A 69 -20.54 36.80 -0.05
C GLN A 69 -21.34 35.51 -0.24
N ASP A 70 -21.52 35.07 -1.50
CA ASP A 70 -22.35 33.90 -1.87
C ASP A 70 -21.53 32.72 -2.35
N PHE A 71 -20.17 32.79 -2.36
CA PHE A 71 -19.31 31.75 -2.87
C PHE A 71 -18.00 31.66 -2.10
N SER A 72 -17.71 30.48 -1.56
CA SER A 72 -16.40 30.12 -1.00
C SER A 72 -15.88 28.82 -1.63
N TRP A 73 -14.59 28.77 -1.86
CA TRP A 73 -13.90 27.58 -2.29
C TRP A 73 -12.67 27.35 -1.42
N ASP A 74 -12.63 26.23 -0.72
CA ASP A 74 -11.56 25.83 0.18
C ASP A 74 -10.91 24.55 -0.39
N ILE A 75 -9.57 24.50 -0.41
CA ILE A 75 -8.79 23.37 -0.89
C ILE A 75 -7.74 23.06 0.17
N GLY A 76 -7.66 21.79 0.57
CA GLY A 76 -6.56 21.23 1.35
C GLY A 76 -5.83 20.17 0.52
N PHE A 77 -4.51 20.28 0.43
CA PHE A 77 -3.67 19.30 -0.23
C PHE A 77 -2.49 18.97 0.66
N ASN A 78 -2.13 17.68 0.72
CA ASN A 78 -0.91 17.23 1.35
C ASN A 78 -0.21 16.20 0.48
N VAL A 79 1.11 16.15 0.61
CA VAL A 79 1.96 15.12 0.00
C VAL A 79 3.04 14.71 0.99
N THR A 80 3.27 13.41 1.10
CA THR A 80 4.32 12.83 1.91
C THR A 80 5.14 11.87 1.03
N ALA A 81 6.44 12.12 0.94
CA ALA A 81 7.40 11.19 0.38
C ALA A 81 8.24 10.60 1.51
N ASN A 82 8.30 9.27 1.61
CA ASN A 82 9.03 8.59 2.68
C ASN A 82 9.86 7.45 2.14
N GLU A 83 11.12 7.39 2.56
CA GLU A 83 12.05 6.30 2.33
C GLU A 83 12.31 5.55 3.64
N ASN A 84 12.19 4.23 3.59
CA ASN A 84 12.48 3.33 4.70
C ASN A 84 13.67 2.45 4.34
N LYS A 85 14.61 2.26 5.28
CA LYS A 85 15.78 1.43 5.07
C LYS A 85 16.19 0.72 6.36
N ILE A 86 16.39 -0.59 6.27
CA ILE A 86 16.98 -1.37 7.34
C ILE A 86 18.49 -1.14 7.31
N THR A 87 19.06 -0.75 8.44
CA THR A 87 20.49 -0.40 8.55
C THR A 87 21.30 -1.45 9.29
N ARG A 88 20.66 -2.27 10.14
CA ARG A 88 21.31 -3.36 10.87
C ARG A 88 20.30 -4.45 11.24
N LEU A 89 20.74 -5.73 11.19
CA LEU A 89 19.92 -6.88 11.59
C LEU A 89 20.66 -7.90 12.47
N THR A 90 21.98 -7.78 12.59
CA THR A 90 22.85 -8.70 13.34
C THR A 90 23.70 -7.95 14.35
N ALA A 91 24.21 -8.63 15.35
CA ALA A 91 25.07 -8.03 16.39
C ALA A 91 26.43 -7.59 15.84
N THR A 92 26.95 -8.31 14.86
CA THR A 92 28.17 -8.02 14.10
C THR A 92 27.84 -7.97 12.62
N ASP A 93 28.51 -7.14 11.87
CA ASP A 93 28.33 -7.09 10.41
C ASP A 93 28.66 -8.46 9.80
N ASP A 94 27.66 -9.00 9.11
CA ASP A 94 27.76 -10.27 8.39
C ASP A 94 27.19 -10.09 6.98
N PRO A 95 28.05 -9.84 5.98
CA PRO A 95 27.63 -9.66 4.59
C PRO A 95 26.94 -10.90 3.98
N SER A 96 27.16 -12.08 4.55
CA SER A 96 26.52 -13.32 4.11
C SER A 96 25.11 -13.51 4.67
N TYR A 97 24.71 -12.71 5.66
CA TYR A 97 23.39 -12.79 6.25
C TYR A 97 22.32 -12.22 5.32
N LEU A 98 21.54 -13.07 4.69
CA LEU A 98 20.52 -12.70 3.71
C LEU A 98 19.46 -11.76 4.32
N GLY A 99 19.06 -12.01 5.57
CA GLY A 99 18.02 -11.26 6.28
C GLY A 99 17.00 -12.16 6.97
N VAL A 100 15.87 -11.57 7.36
CA VAL A 100 14.76 -12.26 8.03
C VAL A 100 13.62 -12.44 7.06
N LEU A 101 13.31 -13.69 6.71
CA LEU A 101 12.17 -14.04 5.87
C LEU A 101 10.86 -13.74 6.61
N THR A 102 9.90 -13.13 5.91
CA THR A 102 8.59 -12.72 6.44
C THR A 102 7.52 -12.75 5.36
N GLY A 103 6.29 -12.43 5.71
CA GLY A 103 5.20 -12.36 4.74
C GLY A 103 4.75 -13.73 4.25
N GLY A 104 4.03 -14.49 5.10
CA GLY A 104 3.52 -15.82 4.77
C GLY A 104 2.54 -15.80 3.59
N ILE A 105 2.67 -16.77 2.70
CA ILE A 105 1.82 -16.97 1.51
C ILE A 105 1.24 -18.38 1.46
N SER A 106 0.41 -18.65 0.45
CA SER A 106 -0.09 -19.98 0.11
C SER A 106 1.03 -20.96 -0.26
N GLY A 107 0.72 -22.24 -0.36
CA GLY A 107 1.62 -23.32 -0.83
C GLY A 107 2.29 -24.11 0.27
N GLY A 108 2.12 -23.75 1.54
CA GLY A 108 2.62 -24.55 2.66
C GLY A 108 3.13 -23.73 3.83
N VAL A 109 3.37 -24.41 4.94
CA VAL A 109 3.93 -23.81 6.15
C VAL A 109 5.37 -23.38 5.89
N GLY A 110 5.67 -22.11 6.18
CA GLY A 110 7.01 -21.53 6.01
C GLY A 110 7.26 -20.85 4.66
N ASN A 111 6.32 -20.93 3.70
CA ASN A 111 6.41 -20.13 2.49
C ASN A 111 6.25 -18.65 2.80
N THR A 112 7.27 -17.89 2.47
CA THR A 112 7.34 -16.44 2.70
C THR A 112 7.80 -15.73 1.44
N ILE A 113 7.22 -14.57 1.14
CA ILE A 113 7.50 -13.83 -0.09
C ILE A 113 8.24 -12.51 0.16
N GLN A 114 8.43 -12.14 1.42
CA GLN A 114 9.09 -10.89 1.80
C GLN A 114 10.33 -11.18 2.64
N ILE A 115 11.22 -10.21 2.69
CA ILE A 115 12.44 -10.26 3.48
C ILE A 115 12.76 -8.90 4.10
N HIS A 116 13.27 -8.92 5.32
CA HIS A 116 13.99 -7.80 5.91
C HIS A 116 15.47 -7.99 5.67
N SER A 117 16.10 -7.15 4.83
CA SER A 117 17.52 -7.20 4.51
C SER A 117 18.19 -5.84 4.78
N VAL A 118 19.43 -5.86 5.23
CA VAL A 118 20.24 -4.66 5.40
C VAL A 118 20.42 -3.96 4.04
N GLY A 119 20.24 -2.65 4.04
CA GLY A 119 20.35 -1.82 2.82
C GLY A 119 19.05 -1.71 2.02
N PHE A 120 17.99 -2.46 2.36
CA PHE A 120 16.72 -2.48 1.65
C PHE A 120 15.57 -1.98 2.53
N PRO A 121 14.44 -1.58 1.92
CA PRO A 121 13.21 -1.29 2.64
C PRO A 121 12.70 -2.52 3.40
N ALA A 122 12.03 -2.29 4.51
CA ALA A 122 11.33 -3.36 5.22
C ALA A 122 10.25 -4.00 4.31
N ASN A 123 10.08 -5.31 4.46
CA ASN A 123 9.14 -6.13 3.66
C ASN A 123 9.40 -6.09 2.14
N SER A 124 10.64 -5.89 1.70
CA SER A 124 10.97 -6.05 0.27
C SER A 124 10.60 -7.47 -0.17
N PHE A 125 10.03 -7.62 -1.36
CA PHE A 125 9.70 -8.94 -1.89
C PHE A 125 10.97 -9.69 -2.28
N LEU A 126 11.04 -10.97 -1.95
CA LEU A 126 12.15 -11.87 -2.30
C LEU A 126 11.62 -12.94 -3.25
N VAL A 127 11.99 -12.86 -4.53
CA VAL A 127 11.37 -13.60 -5.62
C VAL A 127 12.39 -13.98 -6.69
N TYR A 128 12.00 -14.90 -7.57
CA TYR A 128 12.70 -15.16 -8.83
C TYR A 128 12.21 -14.21 -9.92
N GLU A 129 13.11 -13.81 -10.81
CA GLU A 129 12.80 -13.04 -12.00
C GLU A 129 12.22 -13.95 -13.08
N GLN A 130 10.96 -13.74 -13.47
CA GLN A 130 10.24 -14.58 -14.43
C GLN A 130 10.79 -14.37 -15.85
N VAL A 131 10.97 -15.47 -16.59
CA VAL A 131 11.26 -15.42 -18.02
C VAL A 131 9.94 -15.48 -18.80
N TYR A 132 9.83 -14.63 -19.83
CA TYR A 132 8.66 -14.51 -20.69
C TYR A 132 8.98 -14.95 -22.11
N ALA A 133 8.01 -15.58 -22.78
CA ALA A 133 8.06 -15.86 -24.20
C ALA A 133 7.89 -14.57 -25.03
N GLU A 134 8.17 -14.62 -26.33
CA GLU A 134 8.05 -13.46 -27.25
C GLU A 134 6.64 -12.86 -27.29
N ASN A 135 5.61 -13.64 -27.02
CA ASN A 135 4.21 -13.20 -26.94
C ASN A 135 3.85 -12.55 -25.60
N GLY A 136 4.78 -12.44 -24.64
CA GLY A 136 4.58 -11.88 -23.32
C GLY A 136 4.01 -12.85 -22.28
N GLN A 137 3.82 -14.13 -22.61
CA GLN A 137 3.36 -15.16 -21.69
C GLN A 137 4.51 -15.60 -20.78
N PRO A 138 4.33 -15.73 -19.46
CA PRO A 138 5.35 -16.26 -18.58
C PRO A 138 5.58 -17.76 -18.87
N ILE A 139 6.84 -18.19 -18.81
CA ILE A 139 7.21 -19.59 -19.03
C ILE A 139 7.29 -20.27 -17.67
N GLU A 140 6.46 -21.29 -17.46
CA GLU A 140 6.41 -22.06 -16.21
C GLU A 140 7.78 -22.64 -15.83
N GLY A 141 8.18 -22.48 -14.57
CA GLY A 141 9.42 -23.02 -14.00
C GLY A 141 10.71 -22.44 -14.57
N LEU A 142 10.62 -21.41 -15.45
CA LEU A 142 11.79 -20.79 -16.04
C LEU A 142 12.05 -19.41 -15.47
N TYR A 143 13.18 -19.25 -14.79
CA TYR A 143 13.61 -18.03 -14.15
C TYR A 143 14.97 -17.59 -14.68
N VAL A 144 15.31 -16.33 -14.45
CA VAL A 144 16.63 -15.80 -14.80
C VAL A 144 17.66 -16.34 -13.80
N ASP A 145 18.70 -17.00 -14.34
CA ASP A 145 19.89 -17.39 -13.60
C ASP A 145 20.73 -16.12 -13.34
N ARG A 146 20.63 -15.61 -12.11
CA ARG A 146 21.20 -14.30 -11.73
C ARG A 146 22.64 -14.40 -11.28
N ASP A 147 23.08 -15.53 -10.74
CA ASP A 147 24.46 -15.75 -10.33
C ASP A 147 25.30 -16.40 -11.44
N GLY A 148 24.67 -16.95 -12.50
CA GLY A 148 25.30 -17.46 -13.70
C GLY A 148 25.92 -18.86 -13.52
N ASP A 149 25.43 -19.64 -12.54
CA ASP A 149 25.97 -20.98 -12.25
C ASP A 149 25.33 -22.09 -13.09
N GLY A 150 24.27 -21.76 -13.86
CA GLY A 150 23.54 -22.67 -14.74
C GLY A 150 22.46 -23.48 -14.02
N GLN A 151 22.12 -23.14 -12.79
CA GLN A 151 21.06 -23.77 -11.99
C GLN A 151 20.20 -22.71 -11.35
N ILE A 152 18.90 -22.93 -11.26
CA ILE A 152 18.00 -22.02 -10.52
C ILE A 152 17.91 -22.48 -9.08
N THR A 153 18.45 -21.68 -8.17
CA THR A 153 18.52 -21.94 -6.73
C THR A 153 18.03 -20.74 -5.92
N ALA A 154 18.07 -20.83 -4.59
CA ALA A 154 17.70 -19.72 -3.73
C ALA A 154 18.63 -18.49 -3.91
N ASP A 155 19.82 -18.68 -4.47
CA ASP A 155 20.80 -17.60 -4.71
C ASP A 155 20.40 -16.71 -5.89
N ASP A 156 19.48 -17.19 -6.76
CA ASP A 156 18.89 -16.42 -7.86
C ASP A 156 17.73 -15.52 -7.40
N GLN A 157 17.26 -15.67 -6.18
CA GLN A 157 16.24 -14.79 -5.65
C GLN A 157 16.78 -13.39 -5.43
N TYR A 158 15.98 -12.39 -5.77
CA TYR A 158 16.36 -11.00 -5.62
C TYR A 158 15.32 -10.17 -4.87
N ARG A 159 15.74 -9.04 -4.32
CA ARG A 159 14.85 -8.09 -3.65
C ARG A 159 14.22 -7.23 -4.71
N PHE A 160 12.97 -7.57 -5.02
CA PHE A 160 12.17 -6.85 -5.99
C PHE A 160 11.20 -5.94 -5.26
N LYS A 161 11.02 -4.70 -5.60
CA LYS A 161 9.97 -3.82 -5.11
C LYS A 161 9.68 -3.90 -3.58
N LYS A 162 8.74 -3.10 -3.12
CA LYS A 162 8.30 -3.01 -1.71
C LYS A 162 6.81 -2.70 -1.62
N PRO A 163 6.10 -3.10 -0.55
CA PRO A 163 4.69 -2.78 -0.35
C PRO A 163 4.44 -1.32 0.04
N ALA A 164 5.41 -0.66 0.70
CA ALA A 164 5.27 0.72 1.10
C ALA A 164 5.35 1.65 -0.12
N PRO A 165 4.46 2.64 -0.24
CA PRO A 165 4.53 3.62 -1.33
C PRO A 165 5.73 4.53 -1.21
N ASP A 166 6.14 5.11 -2.34
CA ASP A 166 7.13 6.16 -2.40
C ASP A 166 6.51 7.51 -2.02
N VAL A 167 5.26 7.73 -2.45
CA VAL A 167 4.56 9.00 -2.24
C VAL A 167 3.08 8.77 -1.94
N PHE A 168 2.58 9.49 -0.94
CA PHE A 168 1.17 9.64 -0.63
C PHE A 168 0.67 11.04 -0.96
N PHE A 169 -0.56 11.13 -1.46
CA PHE A 169 -1.26 12.39 -1.66
C PHE A 169 -2.62 12.36 -0.97
N GLY A 170 -2.99 13.49 -0.38
CA GLY A 170 -4.34 13.73 0.12
C GLY A 170 -4.88 15.02 -0.47
N LEU A 171 -6.14 15.00 -0.87
CA LEU A 171 -6.87 16.16 -1.38
C LEU A 171 -8.23 16.25 -0.68
N THR A 172 -8.54 17.43 -0.16
CA THR A 172 -9.87 17.79 0.28
C THR A 172 -10.31 19.06 -0.43
N THR A 173 -11.57 19.17 -0.77
CA THR A 173 -12.10 20.45 -1.29
C THR A 173 -13.55 20.64 -0.86
N ASN A 174 -13.86 21.88 -0.49
CA ASN A 174 -15.20 22.32 -0.12
C ASN A 174 -15.58 23.51 -0.97
N VAL A 175 -16.73 23.45 -1.60
CA VAL A 175 -17.31 24.56 -2.36
C VAL A 175 -18.66 24.89 -1.76
N THR A 176 -18.80 26.10 -1.27
CA THR A 176 -20.08 26.66 -0.80
C THR A 176 -20.59 27.68 -1.80
N TYR A 177 -21.80 27.50 -2.28
CA TYR A 177 -22.50 28.44 -3.12
C TYR A 177 -23.90 28.71 -2.59
N LYS A 178 -24.11 29.89 -1.99
CA LYS A 178 -25.33 30.24 -1.26
C LYS A 178 -25.65 29.17 -0.21
N ASN A 179 -26.72 28.44 -0.43
CA ASN A 179 -27.18 27.39 0.50
C ASN A 179 -26.71 25.98 0.11
N PHE A 180 -25.94 25.84 -0.96
CA PHE A 180 -25.35 24.57 -1.39
C PHE A 180 -23.94 24.41 -0.88
N ASP A 181 -23.60 23.22 -0.40
CA ASP A 181 -22.22 22.81 -0.09
C ASP A 181 -21.88 21.54 -0.81
N LEU A 182 -20.73 21.53 -1.48
CA LEU A 182 -20.11 20.34 -2.08
C LEU A 182 -18.79 20.07 -1.39
N SER A 183 -18.63 18.86 -0.83
CA SER A 183 -17.41 18.41 -0.19
C SER A 183 -16.89 17.15 -0.88
N LEU A 184 -15.59 17.11 -1.17
CA LEU A 184 -14.91 15.97 -1.70
C LEU A 184 -13.64 15.68 -0.87
N ALA A 185 -13.32 14.39 -0.70
CA ALA A 185 -12.02 13.95 -0.21
C ALA A 185 -11.54 12.77 -1.04
N GLY A 186 -10.26 12.79 -1.33
CA GLY A 186 -9.59 11.73 -2.07
C GLY A 186 -8.13 11.61 -1.69
N ARG A 187 -7.53 10.48 -2.05
CA ARG A 187 -6.12 10.19 -1.81
C ARG A 187 -5.52 9.37 -2.94
N ALA A 188 -4.21 9.46 -3.06
CA ALA A 188 -3.44 8.61 -3.97
C ALA A 188 -2.24 8.02 -3.24
N SER A 189 -1.87 6.82 -3.65
CA SER A 189 -0.67 6.11 -3.24
C SER A 189 0.09 5.72 -4.50
N ILE A 190 1.39 6.02 -4.56
CA ILE A 190 2.22 5.78 -5.74
C ILE A 190 3.49 5.05 -5.35
N GLY A 191 3.87 4.05 -6.15
CA GLY A 191 5.08 3.27 -5.97
C GLY A 191 4.97 2.17 -4.92
N ASN A 192 3.77 1.82 -4.46
CA ASN A 192 3.51 0.63 -3.67
C ASN A 192 3.25 -0.57 -4.57
N TYR A 193 3.70 -1.75 -4.14
CA TYR A 193 3.51 -3.00 -4.84
C TYR A 193 2.78 -4.02 -3.98
N VAL A 194 2.02 -4.90 -4.63
CA VAL A 194 1.22 -5.92 -3.97
C VAL A 194 1.56 -7.28 -4.58
N TYR A 195 1.91 -8.24 -3.75
CA TYR A 195 1.95 -9.65 -4.14
C TYR A 195 0.52 -10.19 -4.14
N ASN A 196 0.03 -10.56 -5.31
CA ASN A 196 -1.31 -11.10 -5.51
C ASN A 196 -1.32 -12.62 -5.17
N ASN A 197 -1.42 -12.92 -3.86
CA ASN A 197 -1.45 -14.30 -3.39
C ASN A 197 -2.76 -15.03 -3.74
N VAL A 198 -3.83 -14.29 -4.05
CA VAL A 198 -5.07 -14.87 -4.57
C VAL A 198 -4.82 -15.42 -5.99
N GLN A 199 -4.14 -14.64 -6.84
CA GLN A 199 -3.79 -15.04 -8.18
C GLN A 199 -2.79 -16.19 -8.19
N SER A 200 -1.67 -16.08 -7.48
CA SER A 200 -0.63 -17.11 -7.42
C SER A 200 -1.16 -18.47 -6.90
N ASN A 201 -2.19 -18.42 -6.04
CA ASN A 201 -2.81 -19.63 -5.49
C ASN A 201 -3.97 -20.21 -6.34
N ASN A 202 -4.43 -19.49 -7.37
CA ASN A 202 -5.61 -19.90 -8.15
C ASN A 202 -5.42 -19.85 -9.67
N ALA A 203 -4.26 -19.38 -10.18
CA ALA A 203 -4.02 -19.17 -11.60
C ALA A 203 -3.14 -20.27 -12.21
N PHE A 204 -3.46 -21.53 -11.96
CA PHE A 204 -2.80 -22.71 -12.56
C PHE A 204 -3.80 -23.84 -12.81
N TYR A 205 -3.56 -24.67 -13.83
CA TYR A 205 -4.53 -25.66 -14.32
C TYR A 205 -4.78 -26.81 -13.35
N ASP A 206 -3.76 -27.30 -12.63
CA ASP A 206 -3.93 -28.37 -11.63
C ASP A 206 -4.91 -27.98 -10.52
N ARG A 207 -5.07 -26.66 -10.27
CA ARG A 207 -6.07 -26.14 -9.33
C ARG A 207 -7.49 -26.48 -9.74
N LEU A 208 -7.78 -26.55 -11.04
CA LEU A 208 -9.12 -26.82 -11.56
C LEU A 208 -9.63 -28.19 -11.12
N PHE A 209 -8.72 -29.16 -10.98
CA PHE A 209 -9.05 -30.56 -10.68
C PHE A 209 -8.67 -30.93 -9.26
N HIS A 210 -9.65 -30.88 -8.36
CA HIS A 210 -9.40 -31.33 -7.00
C HIS A 210 -9.18 -32.83 -6.91
N PRO A 211 -8.27 -33.35 -6.06
CA PRO A 211 -7.99 -34.77 -5.93
C PRO A 211 -9.22 -35.64 -5.60
N THR A 212 -10.28 -35.09 -5.04
CA THR A 212 -11.53 -35.76 -4.74
C THR A 212 -12.59 -35.65 -5.85
N LEU A 213 -12.17 -35.33 -7.09
CA LEU A 213 -12.97 -35.38 -8.33
C LEU A 213 -14.08 -34.33 -8.42
N TYR A 214 -13.91 -33.15 -7.88
CA TYR A 214 -14.75 -32.00 -8.18
C TYR A 214 -13.92 -30.84 -8.77
N LEU A 215 -14.59 -29.95 -9.50
CA LEU A 215 -13.95 -28.77 -10.08
C LEU A 215 -13.89 -27.63 -9.06
N LEU A 216 -12.75 -26.94 -9.02
CA LEU A 216 -12.57 -25.69 -8.26
C LEU A 216 -12.61 -24.48 -9.18
N ASN A 217 -12.94 -23.32 -8.63
CA ASN A 217 -12.79 -22.07 -9.34
C ASN A 217 -11.30 -21.72 -9.48
N VAL A 218 -10.94 -21.23 -10.64
CA VAL A 218 -9.63 -20.69 -10.98
C VAL A 218 -9.75 -19.23 -11.40
N GLN A 219 -8.63 -18.52 -11.48
CA GLN A 219 -8.60 -17.15 -11.97
C GLN A 219 -8.96 -17.08 -13.46
N SER A 220 -9.61 -15.97 -13.88
CA SER A 220 -10.08 -15.78 -15.25
C SER A 220 -8.94 -15.67 -16.28
N ASP A 221 -7.75 -15.27 -15.83
CA ASP A 221 -6.53 -15.09 -16.63
C ASP A 221 -5.65 -16.35 -16.71
N ILE A 222 -6.13 -17.50 -16.24
CA ILE A 222 -5.40 -18.76 -16.28
C ILE A 222 -4.87 -19.12 -17.67
N ASN A 223 -5.63 -18.81 -18.73
CA ASN A 223 -5.20 -19.07 -20.11
C ASN A 223 -4.09 -18.12 -20.58
N GLU A 224 -4.01 -16.92 -20.02
CA GLU A 224 -2.99 -15.93 -20.34
C GLU A 224 -1.68 -16.26 -19.58
N ILE A 225 -1.80 -16.74 -18.36
CA ILE A 225 -0.67 -17.20 -17.53
C ILE A 225 -0.16 -18.54 -18.03
N GLY A 226 -1.03 -19.53 -18.20
CA GLY A 226 -0.71 -20.82 -18.81
C GLY A 226 0.10 -21.78 -17.93
N PHE A 227 0.16 -21.55 -16.62
CA PHE A 227 0.85 -22.46 -15.70
C PHE A 227 0.00 -23.70 -15.40
N ASP A 228 0.64 -24.86 -15.38
CA ASP A 228 0.03 -26.11 -14.93
C ASP A 228 0.09 -26.21 -13.39
N THR A 229 1.22 -25.82 -12.80
CA THR A 229 1.52 -25.90 -11.35
C THR A 229 1.71 -24.52 -10.73
N PRO A 230 1.62 -24.38 -9.38
CA PRO A 230 1.76 -23.08 -8.74
C PRO A 230 3.21 -22.57 -8.72
N GLU A 231 3.44 -21.36 -9.24
CA GLU A 231 4.73 -20.68 -9.28
C GLU A 231 4.78 -19.54 -8.24
N TYR A 232 4.61 -19.87 -6.95
CA TYR A 232 4.44 -18.89 -5.87
C TYR A 232 5.56 -17.85 -5.76
N PHE A 233 6.79 -18.18 -6.09
CA PHE A 233 7.94 -17.30 -5.89
C PHE A 233 8.30 -16.46 -7.13
N SER A 234 7.47 -16.49 -8.17
CA SER A 234 7.62 -15.65 -9.36
C SER A 234 7.31 -14.19 -9.08
N ASP A 235 8.13 -13.25 -9.60
CA ASP A 235 7.85 -11.82 -9.59
C ASP A 235 6.65 -11.42 -10.47
N HIS A 236 6.18 -12.33 -11.33
CA HIS A 236 4.97 -12.18 -12.12
C HIS A 236 3.74 -11.78 -11.27
N PHE A 237 3.66 -12.29 -10.05
CA PHE A 237 2.54 -12.03 -9.13
C PHE A 237 2.71 -10.74 -8.30
N ILE A 238 3.82 -10.01 -8.48
CA ILE A 238 4.02 -8.71 -7.83
C ILE A 238 3.55 -7.60 -8.79
N GLN A 239 2.44 -6.98 -8.44
CA GLN A 239 1.76 -6.01 -9.27
C GLN A 239 1.91 -4.59 -8.72
N ASP A 240 1.86 -3.60 -9.60
CA ASP A 240 1.77 -2.20 -9.19
C ASP A 240 0.44 -1.95 -8.47
N GLY A 241 0.54 -1.65 -7.19
CA GLY A 241 -0.57 -1.31 -6.31
C GLY A 241 -0.85 0.19 -6.22
N SER A 242 -0.26 1.01 -7.07
CA SER A 242 -0.53 2.45 -7.11
C SER A 242 -2.00 2.71 -7.40
N PHE A 243 -2.58 3.70 -6.74
CA PHE A 243 -4.00 4.02 -6.91
C PHE A 243 -4.31 5.49 -6.67
N LEU A 244 -5.42 5.92 -7.28
CA LEU A 244 -6.17 7.13 -6.94
C LEU A 244 -7.56 6.71 -6.45
N ARG A 245 -7.93 7.14 -5.25
CA ARG A 245 -9.24 6.86 -4.64
C ARG A 245 -9.94 8.17 -4.30
N LEU A 246 -11.20 8.26 -4.68
CA LEU A 246 -12.11 9.27 -4.14
C LEU A 246 -12.87 8.64 -2.97
N ASP A 247 -12.63 9.14 -1.76
CA ASP A 247 -13.18 8.55 -0.54
C ASP A 247 -14.66 8.88 -0.37
N HIS A 248 -15.02 10.15 -0.60
CA HIS A 248 -16.41 10.57 -0.57
C HIS A 248 -16.68 11.82 -1.40
N ILE A 249 -17.94 11.95 -1.81
CA ILE A 249 -18.56 13.16 -2.35
C ILE A 249 -19.81 13.42 -1.52
N THR A 250 -19.95 14.59 -0.96
CA THR A 250 -21.15 15.01 -0.22
C THR A 250 -21.70 16.27 -0.86
N LEU A 251 -22.98 16.25 -1.22
CA LEU A 251 -23.74 17.44 -1.62
C LEU A 251 -24.81 17.72 -0.58
N SER A 252 -24.90 18.95 -0.13
CA SER A 252 -25.89 19.37 0.85
C SER A 252 -26.56 20.67 0.46
N TYR A 253 -27.76 20.86 0.98
CA TYR A 253 -28.52 22.08 0.88
C TYR A 253 -29.08 22.49 2.25
N THR A 254 -28.91 23.74 2.63
CA THR A 254 -29.36 24.29 3.91
C THR A 254 -30.56 25.22 3.67
N PHE A 255 -31.71 24.86 4.23
CA PHE A 255 -32.90 25.69 4.32
C PHE A 255 -32.77 26.57 5.58
N ASN A 256 -32.70 27.89 5.40
CA ASN A 256 -32.65 28.84 6.51
C ASN A 256 -34.05 29.19 6.96
N GLU A 257 -34.21 29.63 8.22
CA GLU A 257 -35.44 30.17 8.81
C GLU A 257 -36.64 29.21 8.75
N VAL A 258 -36.40 27.89 8.81
CA VAL A 258 -37.46 26.85 8.70
C VAL A 258 -38.29 26.77 9.96
N PHE A 259 -37.70 26.97 11.16
CA PHE A 259 -38.38 26.85 12.44
C PHE A 259 -38.57 28.22 13.09
N LYS A 260 -39.78 28.79 12.94
CA LYS A 260 -40.18 30.07 13.55
C LYS A 260 -39.13 31.22 13.40
N LYS A 261 -38.49 31.30 12.23
CA LYS A 261 -37.46 32.27 11.88
C LYS A 261 -36.12 32.19 12.64
N SER A 262 -35.83 31.07 13.34
CA SER A 262 -34.59 30.96 14.10
C SER A 262 -33.80 29.69 13.82
N GLY A 263 -34.37 28.67 13.20
CA GLY A 263 -33.70 27.40 12.95
C GLY A 263 -33.36 27.13 11.49
N ASN A 264 -32.47 26.22 11.24
CA ASN A 264 -32.14 25.75 9.91
C ASN A 264 -32.30 24.24 9.77
N LEU A 265 -32.55 23.78 8.52
CA LEU A 265 -32.65 22.41 8.14
C LEU A 265 -31.65 22.13 7.00
N ARG A 266 -30.66 21.30 7.27
CA ARG A 266 -29.71 20.83 6.25
C ARG A 266 -30.08 19.44 5.82
N VAL A 267 -30.25 19.23 4.52
CA VAL A 267 -30.37 17.89 3.88
C VAL A 267 -29.11 17.61 3.11
N TYR A 268 -28.64 16.37 3.14
CA TYR A 268 -27.42 15.99 2.42
C TYR A 268 -27.49 14.57 1.88
N GLY A 269 -26.74 14.36 0.79
CA GLY A 269 -26.44 13.05 0.24
C GLY A 269 -24.94 12.85 0.15
N THR A 270 -24.47 11.68 0.56
CA THR A 270 -23.04 11.30 0.49
C THR A 270 -22.90 10.00 -0.29
N LEU A 271 -21.97 9.99 -1.22
CA LEU A 271 -21.49 8.79 -1.92
C LEU A 271 -20.08 8.47 -1.41
N GLN A 272 -19.92 7.32 -0.76
CA GLN A 272 -18.63 6.82 -0.28
C GLN A 272 -18.02 5.83 -1.27
N ASN A 273 -16.70 5.86 -1.40
CA ASN A 273 -15.91 5.04 -2.33
C ASN A 273 -16.43 5.09 -3.78
N PRO A 274 -16.75 6.29 -4.35
CA PRO A 274 -17.34 6.38 -5.67
C PRO A 274 -16.40 5.96 -6.79
N LEU A 275 -15.09 6.17 -6.63
CA LEU A 275 -14.07 5.97 -7.65
C LEU A 275 -12.80 5.38 -7.07
N LEU A 276 -12.29 4.36 -7.74
CA LEU A 276 -10.95 3.81 -7.60
C LEU A 276 -10.34 3.65 -8.99
N ILE A 277 -9.14 4.17 -9.18
CA ILE A 277 -8.33 4.01 -10.39
C ILE A 277 -7.03 3.33 -9.96
N SER A 278 -6.73 2.16 -10.52
CA SER A 278 -5.53 1.37 -10.26
C SER A 278 -5.29 0.40 -11.41
N ASN A 279 -4.03 -0.01 -11.59
CA ASN A 279 -3.66 -1.10 -12.50
C ASN A 279 -3.63 -2.46 -11.81
N TYR A 280 -3.84 -2.51 -10.49
CA TYR A 280 -3.88 -3.76 -9.73
C TYR A 280 -5.09 -4.62 -10.15
N THR A 281 -4.85 -5.91 -10.42
CA THR A 281 -5.90 -6.81 -10.94
C THR A 281 -6.72 -7.48 -9.85
N GLY A 282 -6.30 -7.38 -8.56
CA GLY A 282 -7.06 -7.86 -7.41
C GLY A 282 -8.23 -6.93 -7.04
N LEU A 283 -8.91 -7.26 -5.94
CA LEU A 283 -10.13 -6.54 -5.53
C LEU A 283 -9.89 -5.10 -5.05
N ASP A 284 -8.77 -4.85 -4.37
CA ASP A 284 -8.42 -3.52 -3.86
C ASP A 284 -6.89 -3.44 -3.73
N PRO A 285 -6.22 -2.41 -4.29
CA PRO A 285 -4.77 -2.25 -4.21
C PRO A 285 -4.28 -1.82 -2.81
N GLU A 286 -5.17 -1.37 -1.93
CA GLU A 286 -4.82 -0.91 -0.58
C GLU A 286 -4.77 -2.09 0.38
N VAL A 287 -3.72 -2.90 0.22
CA VAL A 287 -3.48 -4.12 0.99
C VAL A 287 -2.44 -3.84 2.07
N PHE A 288 -2.83 -3.99 3.34
CA PHE A 288 -1.88 -3.86 4.44
C PHE A 288 -0.79 -4.93 4.36
N GLY A 289 0.48 -4.50 4.45
CA GLY A 289 1.63 -5.40 4.33
C GLY A 289 1.95 -5.87 2.92
N GLY A 290 1.14 -5.53 1.91
CA GLY A 290 1.42 -5.79 0.50
C GLY A 290 1.21 -7.23 0.04
N ILE A 291 0.51 -8.08 0.81
CA ILE A 291 0.17 -9.46 0.41
C ILE A 291 -1.35 -9.58 0.39
N ASP A 292 -1.92 -9.72 -0.81
CA ASP A 292 -3.36 -9.92 -0.99
C ASP A 292 -3.70 -11.41 -0.82
N SER A 293 -4.15 -11.77 0.38
CA SER A 293 -4.59 -13.13 0.73
C SER A 293 -6.12 -13.26 0.79
N ASN A 294 -6.86 -12.52 -0.02
CA ASN A 294 -8.32 -12.48 -0.06
C ASN A 294 -8.91 -11.41 0.89
N ILE A 295 -8.68 -10.15 0.55
CA ILE A 295 -9.25 -9.02 1.30
C ILE A 295 -10.75 -8.89 1.05
N TYR A 296 -11.45 -8.32 2.03
CA TYR A 296 -12.86 -7.97 1.87
C TYR A 296 -12.98 -6.66 1.07
N PRO A 297 -13.69 -6.63 -0.07
CA PRO A 297 -13.79 -5.45 -0.92
C PRO A 297 -14.53 -4.32 -0.21
N ARG A 298 -14.06 -3.08 -0.42
CA ARG A 298 -14.75 -1.89 0.09
C ARG A 298 -16.01 -1.61 -0.72
N SER A 299 -17.16 -1.54 -0.03
CA SER A 299 -18.43 -1.25 -0.67
C SER A 299 -18.57 0.22 -1.05
N ARG A 300 -19.28 0.48 -2.14
CA ARG A 300 -19.85 1.80 -2.40
C ARG A 300 -21.08 1.98 -1.53
N THR A 301 -21.15 3.11 -0.82
CA THR A 301 -22.26 3.38 0.10
C THR A 301 -22.91 4.72 -0.26
N ILE A 302 -24.23 4.72 -0.34
CA ILE A 302 -25.04 5.95 -0.54
C ILE A 302 -25.74 6.24 0.78
N LEU A 303 -25.52 7.44 1.30
CA LEU A 303 -26.11 7.92 2.55
C LEU A 303 -26.95 9.16 2.28
N PHE A 304 -28.11 9.22 2.94
CA PHE A 304 -28.91 10.46 3.00
C PHE A 304 -29.11 10.83 4.46
N GLY A 305 -29.05 12.12 4.75
CA GLY A 305 -29.22 12.59 6.11
C GLY A 305 -29.86 13.97 6.19
N VAL A 306 -30.36 14.26 7.37
CA VAL A 306 -31.01 15.53 7.73
C VAL A 306 -30.48 15.99 9.07
N ASN A 307 -30.05 17.27 9.14
CA ASN A 307 -29.69 17.93 10.39
C ASN A 307 -30.65 19.11 10.60
N ALA A 308 -31.29 19.16 11.77
CA ALA A 308 -32.19 20.25 12.16
C ALA A 308 -31.65 20.95 13.39
N ASN A 309 -31.50 22.29 13.30
CA ASN A 309 -31.18 23.17 14.43
C ASN A 309 -32.41 24.04 14.73
N PHE A 310 -32.82 24.10 16.01
CA PHE A 310 -34.03 24.78 16.46
C PHE A 310 -33.70 26.08 17.20
#